data_7985de27b7dc4935afc97c271e211098
#
_entry.id   7985de27b7dc4935afc97c271e211098
#
_cell.length_a   1.000
_cell.length_b   1.000
_cell.length_c   1.000
_cell.angle_alpha   90.00
_cell.angle_beta   90.00
_cell.angle_gamma   90.00
#
_symmetry.space_group_name_H-M   'P 1'
#
loop_
_entity.id
_entity.type
_entity.pdbx_description
1 polymer ?
#
loop_
_entity_poly.entity_id
_entity_poly.type
_entity_poly.pdbx_seq_one_letter_code
_entity_poly.pdbx_strand_id
1 'polypeptide(L)'
;SDRASSRRSTPRSGRGGQSFSERYIAGVPARIMRPRLIFMACLFTLVCFDLLMVYSASSVEALHENGSATFFLGRQAAFAVVGVLALIAIVRVLPDSWFGEDVLRIFLIGMIGLLFLVFLVGSGSRGATRWLNIAGIQFQPSEFLKPFAIAYSAIMLDRFFSPGGNINEFLRKMGIYLGISLFLIFIQP
;
A
#
# COMPACT_ATOMS: atom_id res chain seq x y z
N SER A 1 42.78 44.88 52.13
CA SER A 1 43.49 43.87 51.33
C SER A 1 42.63 42.60 51.22
N ASP A 2 41.82 42.48 50.19
CA ASP A 2 41.19 41.20 49.85
C ASP A 2 41.13 41.09 48.36
N ARG A 3 41.96 40.17 47.84
CA ARG A 3 41.96 39.75 46.44
C ARG A 3 40.93 38.62 46.27
N ALA A 4 39.74 38.98 45.82
CA ALA A 4 38.77 38.00 45.34
C ALA A 4 39.19 37.51 43.94
N SER A 5 39.64 36.26 43.88
CA SER A 5 39.99 35.58 42.67
C SER A 5 38.71 35.21 41.89
N SER A 6 38.46 35.95 40.82
CA SER A 6 37.46 35.62 39.82
C SER A 6 37.81 34.31 39.09
N ARG A 7 37.23 33.18 39.51
CA ARG A 7 37.24 31.95 38.73
C ARG A 7 36.32 32.10 37.53
N ARG A 8 36.89 32.39 36.36
CA ARG A 8 36.20 32.26 35.08
C ARG A 8 35.86 30.77 34.86
N SER A 9 34.60 30.41 35.04
CA SER A 9 34.06 29.15 34.57
C SER A 9 33.96 29.21 33.04
N THR A 10 34.85 28.47 32.37
CA THR A 10 34.74 28.21 30.94
C THR A 10 33.43 27.40 30.71
N PRO A 11 32.57 27.80 29.78
CA PRO A 11 31.42 26.99 29.41
C PRO A 11 31.97 25.70 28.76
N ARG A 12 31.73 24.58 29.39
CA ARG A 12 31.89 23.25 28.77
C ARG A 12 30.97 23.23 27.55
N SER A 13 31.58 23.34 26.38
CA SER A 13 30.92 23.00 25.11
C SER A 13 30.44 21.55 25.21
N GLY A 14 29.21 21.39 25.68
CA GLY A 14 28.52 20.10 25.59
C GLY A 14 28.37 19.80 24.11
N ARG A 15 29.15 18.86 23.58
CA ARG A 15 28.83 18.13 22.37
C ARG A 15 27.51 17.40 22.64
N GLY A 16 26.42 18.14 22.52
CA GLY A 16 25.10 17.55 22.46
C GLY A 16 25.07 16.63 21.25
N GLY A 17 25.18 15.34 21.50
CA GLY A 17 24.92 14.37 20.46
C GLY A 17 23.53 14.65 19.93
N GLN A 18 23.43 15.09 18.69
CA GLN A 18 22.14 15.28 18.03
C GLN A 18 21.34 13.98 18.21
N SER A 19 20.16 14.11 18.77
CA SER A 19 19.25 13.00 18.94
C SER A 19 19.09 12.30 17.59
N PHE A 20 19.04 11.00 17.59
CA PHE A 20 18.96 10.19 16.38
C PHE A 20 17.76 10.58 15.47
N SER A 21 16.76 11.24 16.07
CA SER A 21 15.56 11.79 15.42
C SER A 21 15.82 13.08 14.61
N GLU A 22 16.94 13.79 14.88
CA GLU A 22 17.28 15.05 14.20
C GLU A 22 18.18 14.86 12.98
N ARG A 23 18.60 13.64 12.69
CA ARG A 23 19.39 13.34 11.48
C ARG A 23 18.53 13.46 10.24
N TYR A 24 19.04 14.16 9.24
CA TYR A 24 18.41 14.28 7.92
C TYR A 24 19.04 13.29 6.94
N ILE A 25 18.23 12.66 6.12
CA ILE A 25 18.63 11.78 5.03
C ILE A 25 18.04 12.38 3.76
N ALA A 26 18.87 12.81 2.82
CA ALA A 26 18.44 13.49 1.59
C ALA A 26 17.50 14.72 1.84
N GLY A 27 17.79 15.52 2.88
CA GLY A 27 16.99 16.70 3.22
C GLY A 27 15.67 16.44 3.95
N VAL A 28 15.37 15.17 4.27
CA VAL A 28 14.16 14.78 5.01
C VAL A 28 14.56 14.23 6.40
N PRO A 29 13.80 14.53 7.47
CA PRO A 29 14.08 13.98 8.79
C PRO A 29 14.17 12.45 8.75
N ALA A 30 15.21 11.89 9.36
CA ALA A 30 15.47 10.44 9.35
C ALA A 30 14.29 9.63 9.91
N ARG A 31 13.51 10.21 10.82
CA ARG A 31 12.29 9.62 11.39
C ARG A 31 11.26 9.27 10.29
N ILE A 32 11.15 10.09 9.25
CA ILE A 32 10.21 9.89 8.14
C ILE A 32 10.87 9.07 7.02
N MET A 33 12.15 9.34 6.76
CA MET A 33 12.85 8.72 5.63
C MET A 33 13.14 7.23 5.84
N ARG A 34 13.48 6.82 7.06
CA ARG A 34 13.78 5.42 7.38
C ARG A 34 12.65 4.44 7.06
N PRO A 35 11.41 4.64 7.56
CA PRO A 35 10.32 3.72 7.23
C PRO A 35 10.03 3.70 5.72
N ARG A 36 10.19 4.82 5.03
CA ARG A 36 10.06 4.87 3.56
C ARG A 36 11.11 4.04 2.85
N LEU A 37 12.38 4.15 3.27
CA LEU A 37 13.47 3.34 2.68
C LEU A 37 13.29 1.85 2.96
N ILE A 38 12.90 1.49 4.18
CA ILE A 38 12.62 0.09 4.55
C ILE A 38 11.46 -0.45 3.69
N PHE A 39 10.39 0.31 3.57
CA PHE A 39 9.23 -0.07 2.74
C PHE A 39 9.64 -0.29 1.28
N MET A 40 10.38 0.65 0.70
CA MET A 40 10.86 0.53 -0.68
C MET A 40 11.82 -0.65 -0.87
N ALA A 41 12.70 -0.91 0.09
CA ALA A 41 13.60 -2.07 0.05
C ALA A 41 12.82 -3.39 0.12
N CYS A 42 11.83 -3.48 1.02
CA CYS A 42 10.95 -4.65 1.12
C CYS A 42 10.16 -4.86 -0.18
N LEU A 43 9.58 -3.79 -0.73
CA LEU A 43 8.84 -3.86 -1.98
C LEU A 43 9.72 -4.36 -3.13
N PHE A 44 10.92 -3.79 -3.27
CA PHE A 44 11.88 -4.21 -4.29
C PHE A 44 12.27 -5.68 -4.14
N THR A 45 12.56 -6.12 -2.90
CA THR A 45 12.90 -7.52 -2.60
C THR A 45 11.75 -8.46 -2.97
N LEU A 46 10.51 -8.09 -2.64
CA LEU A 46 9.32 -8.89 -2.97
C LEU A 46 9.12 -8.99 -4.48
N VAL A 47 9.30 -7.90 -5.24
CA VAL A 47 9.19 -7.93 -6.72
C VAL A 47 10.28 -8.79 -7.34
N CYS A 48 11.52 -8.70 -6.85
CA CYS A 48 12.61 -9.58 -7.32
C CYS A 48 12.32 -11.05 -7.03
N PHE A 49 11.82 -11.34 -5.84
CA PHE A 49 11.46 -12.69 -5.45
C PHE A 49 10.28 -13.25 -6.27
N ASP A 50 9.26 -12.42 -6.53
CA ASP A 50 8.13 -12.77 -7.40
C ASP A 50 8.60 -13.15 -8.81
N LEU A 51 9.46 -12.34 -9.42
CA LEU A 51 10.02 -12.64 -10.75
C LEU A 51 10.82 -13.96 -10.77
N LEU A 52 11.61 -14.23 -9.73
CA LEU A 52 12.34 -15.49 -9.60
C LEU A 52 11.41 -16.69 -9.44
N MET A 53 10.36 -16.55 -8.62
CA MET A 53 9.38 -17.61 -8.39
C MET A 53 8.56 -17.90 -9.66
N VAL A 54 8.12 -16.87 -10.39
CA VAL A 54 7.41 -17.05 -11.66
C VAL A 54 8.30 -17.77 -12.67
N TYR A 55 9.57 -17.38 -12.80
CA TYR A 55 10.49 -18.07 -13.70
C TYR A 55 10.68 -19.54 -13.29
N SER A 56 10.93 -19.82 -12.02
CA SER A 56 11.15 -21.18 -11.51
C SER A 56 9.93 -22.09 -11.67
N ALA A 57 8.74 -21.55 -11.39
CA ALA A 57 7.51 -22.33 -11.42
C ALA A 57 6.98 -22.57 -12.84
N SER A 58 7.15 -21.60 -13.74
CA SER A 58 6.48 -21.61 -15.06
C SER A 58 7.40 -21.87 -16.23
N SER A 59 8.71 -22.04 -16.03
CA SER A 59 9.66 -22.19 -17.12
C SER A 59 9.40 -23.38 -18.02
N VAL A 60 9.03 -24.53 -17.42
CA VAL A 60 8.76 -25.77 -18.16
C VAL A 60 7.43 -25.67 -18.94
N GLU A 61 6.39 -25.15 -18.31
CA GLU A 61 5.08 -24.94 -18.93
C GLU A 61 5.16 -23.90 -20.06
N ALA A 62 5.88 -22.79 -19.84
CA ALA A 62 6.12 -21.78 -20.85
C ALA A 62 6.86 -22.32 -22.07
N LEU A 63 7.81 -23.22 -21.88
CA LEU A 63 8.54 -23.86 -22.96
C LEU A 63 7.63 -24.77 -23.79
N HIS A 64 6.75 -25.54 -23.14
CA HIS A 64 5.81 -26.44 -23.80
C HIS A 64 4.71 -25.71 -24.57
N GLU A 65 4.13 -24.65 -23.97
CA GLU A 65 2.99 -23.96 -24.56
C GLU A 65 3.37 -22.83 -25.52
N ASN A 66 4.46 -22.10 -25.24
CA ASN A 66 4.82 -20.88 -25.95
C ASN A 66 6.20 -20.95 -26.64
N GLY A 67 6.88 -22.09 -26.55
CA GLY A 67 8.21 -22.28 -27.15
C GLY A 67 9.35 -21.46 -26.52
N SER A 68 9.09 -20.77 -25.38
CA SER A 68 10.06 -19.95 -24.67
C SER A 68 9.90 -20.06 -23.15
N ALA A 69 10.92 -20.54 -22.45
CA ALA A 69 10.94 -20.65 -21.00
C ALA A 69 10.79 -19.32 -20.26
N THR A 70 11.02 -18.20 -20.96
CA THR A 70 10.97 -16.84 -20.37
C THR A 70 9.67 -16.08 -20.68
N PHE A 71 8.71 -16.70 -21.36
CA PHE A 71 7.46 -16.02 -21.78
C PHE A 71 6.70 -15.41 -20.61
N PHE A 72 6.43 -16.20 -19.55
CA PHE A 72 5.71 -15.71 -18.37
C PHE A 72 6.54 -14.73 -17.56
N LEU A 73 7.87 -14.93 -17.49
CA LEU A 73 8.77 -13.96 -16.86
C LEU A 73 8.72 -12.60 -17.55
N GLY A 74 8.79 -12.57 -18.90
CA GLY A 74 8.69 -11.32 -19.65
C GLY A 74 7.38 -10.58 -19.42
N ARG A 75 6.26 -11.32 -19.40
CA ARG A 75 4.94 -10.76 -19.10
C ARG A 75 4.86 -10.20 -17.67
N GLN A 76 5.38 -10.93 -16.67
CA GLN A 76 5.41 -10.48 -15.29
C GLN A 76 6.30 -9.25 -15.10
N ALA A 77 7.48 -9.24 -15.71
CA ALA A 77 8.39 -8.08 -15.70
C ALA A 77 7.74 -6.84 -16.33
N ALA A 78 7.01 -6.99 -17.44
CA ALA A 78 6.26 -5.89 -18.04
C ALA A 78 5.20 -5.33 -17.09
N PHE A 79 4.43 -6.17 -16.41
CA PHE A 79 3.47 -5.72 -15.40
C PHE A 79 4.15 -5.08 -14.19
N ALA A 80 5.30 -5.57 -13.75
CA ALA A 80 6.08 -4.94 -12.68
C ALA A 80 6.52 -3.52 -13.08
N VAL A 81 7.01 -3.33 -14.31
CA VAL A 81 7.38 -2.01 -14.83
C VAL A 81 6.16 -1.07 -14.88
N VAL A 82 5.02 -1.54 -15.40
CA VAL A 82 3.76 -0.77 -15.43
C VAL A 82 3.34 -0.40 -14.00
N GLY A 83 3.44 -1.32 -13.06
CA GLY A 83 3.14 -1.07 -11.64
C GLY A 83 4.04 0.01 -11.03
N VAL A 84 5.34 -0.02 -11.30
CA VAL A 84 6.29 1.01 -10.85
C VAL A 84 5.97 2.38 -11.48
N LEU A 85 5.69 2.41 -12.78
CA LEU A 85 5.30 3.64 -13.47
C LEU A 85 3.99 4.20 -12.91
N ALA A 86 3.00 3.35 -12.66
CA ALA A 86 1.75 3.75 -12.03
C ALA A 86 1.97 4.30 -10.61
N LEU A 87 2.83 3.67 -9.81
CA LEU A 87 3.21 4.17 -8.48
C LEU A 87 3.83 5.57 -8.56
N ILE A 88 4.78 5.77 -9.49
CA ILE A 88 5.41 7.08 -9.70
C ILE A 88 4.37 8.11 -10.15
N ALA A 89 3.47 7.74 -11.07
CA ALA A 89 2.42 8.63 -11.55
C ALA A 89 1.47 9.03 -10.41
N ILE A 90 1.03 8.08 -9.60
CA ILE A 90 0.18 8.34 -8.42
C ILE A 90 0.85 9.34 -7.48
N VAL A 91 2.12 9.08 -7.12
CA VAL A 91 2.87 9.92 -6.17
C VAL A 91 3.14 11.34 -6.73
N ARG A 92 3.29 11.48 -8.07
CA ARG A 92 3.65 12.77 -8.71
C ARG A 92 2.47 13.58 -9.18
N VAL A 93 1.39 12.92 -9.59
CA VAL A 93 0.26 13.53 -10.32
C VAL A 93 -0.99 13.65 -9.46
N LEU A 94 -1.25 12.67 -8.58
CA LEU A 94 -2.46 12.73 -7.75
C LEU A 94 -2.32 13.78 -6.64
N PRO A 95 -3.23 14.76 -6.58
CA PRO A 95 -3.27 15.70 -5.48
C PRO A 95 -3.74 15.02 -4.19
N ASP A 96 -3.29 15.53 -3.05
CA ASP A 96 -3.63 14.99 -1.73
C ASP A 96 -5.15 14.95 -1.47
N SER A 97 -5.92 15.80 -2.15
CA SER A 97 -7.39 15.83 -2.06
C SER A 97 -8.06 14.52 -2.53
N TRP A 98 -7.43 13.75 -3.41
CA TRP A 98 -7.94 12.45 -3.85
C TRP A 98 -7.86 11.37 -2.77
N PHE A 99 -7.02 11.57 -1.77
CA PHE A 99 -6.93 10.72 -0.58
C PHE A 99 -7.86 11.19 0.54
N GLY A 100 -8.80 12.09 0.25
CA GLY A 100 -9.84 12.51 1.20
C GLY A 100 -10.82 11.37 1.51
N GLU A 101 -11.40 11.41 2.73
CA GLU A 101 -12.38 10.39 3.18
C GLU A 101 -13.50 10.17 2.17
N ASP A 102 -14.06 11.25 1.63
CA ASP A 102 -15.23 11.16 0.73
C ASP A 102 -14.88 10.46 -0.59
N VAL A 103 -13.72 10.77 -1.15
CA VAL A 103 -13.25 10.15 -2.40
C VAL A 103 -12.97 8.66 -2.19
N LEU A 104 -12.22 8.31 -1.14
CA LEU A 104 -11.93 6.92 -0.83
C LEU A 104 -13.21 6.13 -0.48
N ARG A 105 -14.17 6.76 0.18
CA ARG A 105 -15.47 6.16 0.48
C ARG A 105 -16.25 5.86 -0.81
N ILE A 106 -16.27 6.79 -1.77
CA ILE A 106 -16.94 6.59 -3.08
C ILE A 106 -16.29 5.43 -3.83
N PHE A 107 -14.95 5.38 -3.89
CA PHE A 107 -14.22 4.28 -4.53
C PHE A 107 -14.50 2.94 -3.82
N LEU A 108 -14.52 2.94 -2.50
CA LEU A 108 -14.78 1.73 -1.71
C LEU A 108 -16.21 1.21 -1.98
N ILE A 109 -17.21 2.09 -1.99
CA ILE A 109 -18.60 1.74 -2.32
C ILE A 109 -18.70 1.23 -3.76
N GLY A 110 -18.00 1.88 -4.70
CA GLY A 110 -17.96 1.44 -6.10
C GLY A 110 -17.37 0.04 -6.26
N MET A 111 -16.26 -0.25 -5.53
CA MET A 111 -15.65 -1.59 -5.54
C MET A 111 -16.52 -2.64 -4.86
N ILE A 112 -17.22 -2.31 -3.78
CA ILE A 112 -18.21 -3.19 -3.15
C ILE A 112 -19.35 -3.48 -4.12
N GLY A 113 -19.86 -2.46 -4.81
CA GLY A 113 -20.90 -2.62 -5.84
C GLY A 113 -20.44 -3.51 -7.01
N LEU A 114 -19.19 -3.31 -7.47
CA LEU A 114 -18.60 -4.14 -8.51
C LEU A 114 -18.41 -5.60 -8.05
N LEU A 115 -18.01 -5.80 -6.81
CA LEU A 115 -17.89 -7.13 -6.20
C LEU A 115 -19.25 -7.83 -6.12
N PHE A 116 -20.30 -7.10 -5.76
CA PHE A 116 -21.66 -7.60 -5.75
C PHE A 116 -22.16 -7.92 -7.17
N LEU A 117 -21.84 -7.07 -8.15
CA LEU A 117 -22.16 -7.32 -9.57
C LEU A 117 -21.50 -8.60 -10.07
N VAL A 118 -20.23 -8.83 -9.73
CA VAL A 118 -19.52 -10.06 -10.08
C VAL A 118 -20.20 -11.29 -9.48
N PHE A 119 -20.68 -11.16 -8.25
CA PHE A 119 -21.42 -12.24 -7.58
C PHE A 119 -22.72 -12.57 -8.32
N LEU A 120 -23.42 -11.58 -8.91
CA LEU A 120 -24.68 -11.77 -9.65
C LEU A 120 -24.48 -12.26 -11.10
N VAL A 121 -23.45 -11.74 -11.79
CA VAL A 121 -23.25 -11.92 -13.23
C VAL A 121 -22.11 -12.87 -13.55
N GLY A 122 -21.24 -13.14 -12.57
CA GLY A 122 -20.03 -13.92 -12.76
C GLY A 122 -20.32 -15.34 -13.25
N SER A 123 -20.16 -15.55 -14.55
CA SER A 123 -20.18 -16.87 -15.18
C SER A 123 -18.79 -17.49 -15.04
N GLY A 124 -18.57 -18.24 -13.97
CA GLY A 124 -17.29 -18.92 -13.76
C GLY A 124 -17.15 -20.14 -14.66
N SER A 125 -16.17 -20.08 -15.56
CA SER A 125 -15.55 -21.30 -16.07
C SER A 125 -14.93 -22.05 -14.86
N ARG A 126 -15.39 -23.24 -14.57
CA ARG A 126 -14.99 -24.12 -13.44
C ARG A 126 -15.51 -23.71 -12.03
N GLY A 127 -16.66 -22.98 -11.92
CA GLY A 127 -17.31 -22.72 -10.62
C GLY A 127 -16.73 -21.56 -9.79
N ALA A 128 -15.72 -20.85 -10.26
CA ALA A 128 -15.15 -19.69 -9.56
C ALA A 128 -15.59 -18.38 -10.21
N THR A 129 -16.60 -17.73 -9.63
CA THR A 129 -17.19 -16.46 -10.12
C THR A 129 -16.45 -15.23 -9.61
N ARG A 130 -15.11 -15.29 -9.50
CA ARG A 130 -14.30 -14.20 -8.91
C ARG A 130 -13.69 -13.26 -9.94
N TRP A 131 -13.70 -13.64 -11.20
CA TRP A 131 -13.01 -12.93 -12.28
C TRP A 131 -13.99 -12.34 -13.27
N LEU A 132 -13.75 -11.09 -13.64
CA LEU A 132 -14.36 -10.45 -14.81
C LEU A 132 -13.37 -10.54 -15.98
N ASN A 133 -13.82 -11.07 -17.10
CA ASN A 133 -13.05 -11.02 -18.33
C ASN A 133 -13.55 -9.83 -19.16
N ILE A 134 -12.76 -8.76 -19.20
CA ILE A 134 -13.06 -7.55 -19.97
C ILE A 134 -12.05 -7.46 -21.09
N ALA A 135 -12.51 -7.69 -22.32
CA ALA A 135 -11.67 -7.61 -23.54
C ALA A 135 -10.39 -8.50 -23.48
N GLY A 136 -10.48 -9.70 -22.87
CA GLY A 136 -9.34 -10.62 -22.73
C GLY A 136 -8.45 -10.36 -21.53
N ILE A 137 -8.70 -9.30 -20.74
CA ILE A 137 -8.01 -9.01 -19.50
C ILE A 137 -8.85 -9.55 -18.33
N GLN A 138 -8.25 -10.41 -17.54
CA GLN A 138 -8.88 -10.92 -16.32
C GLN A 138 -8.73 -9.88 -15.21
N PHE A 139 -9.86 -9.38 -14.71
CA PHE A 139 -9.94 -8.40 -13.65
C PHE A 139 -10.63 -8.99 -12.42
N GLN A 140 -9.98 -8.89 -11.26
CA GLN A 140 -10.55 -9.35 -10.00
C GLN A 140 -10.83 -8.13 -9.10
N PRO A 141 -12.10 -7.76 -8.89
CA PRO A 141 -12.44 -6.55 -8.11
C PRO A 141 -11.94 -6.57 -6.67
N SER A 142 -11.87 -7.75 -6.04
CA SER A 142 -11.37 -7.89 -4.67
C SER A 142 -9.90 -7.44 -4.51
N GLU A 143 -9.07 -7.54 -5.56
CA GLU A 143 -7.67 -7.07 -5.50
C GLU A 143 -7.61 -5.55 -5.44
N PHE A 144 -8.50 -4.87 -6.16
CA PHE A 144 -8.58 -3.41 -6.14
C PHE A 144 -9.28 -2.88 -4.88
N LEU A 145 -10.18 -3.65 -4.28
CA LEU A 145 -10.83 -3.29 -3.03
C LEU A 145 -9.82 -3.14 -1.88
N LYS A 146 -8.79 -4.00 -1.82
CA LYS A 146 -7.81 -4.02 -0.73
C LYS A 146 -7.09 -2.69 -0.50
N PRO A 147 -6.46 -2.04 -1.51
CA PRO A 147 -5.77 -0.77 -1.31
C PRO A 147 -6.71 0.35 -0.86
N PHE A 148 -7.94 0.40 -1.39
CA PHE A 148 -8.92 1.40 -0.95
C PHE A 148 -9.41 1.14 0.47
N ALA A 149 -9.60 -0.10 0.87
CA ALA A 149 -9.96 -0.48 2.23
C ALA A 149 -8.84 -0.12 3.22
N ILE A 150 -7.57 -0.35 2.87
CA ILE A 150 -6.41 0.01 3.71
C ILE A 150 -6.32 1.53 3.85
N ALA A 151 -6.41 2.29 2.75
CA ALA A 151 -6.34 3.74 2.77
C ALA A 151 -7.49 4.37 3.58
N TYR A 152 -8.72 3.87 3.38
CA TYR A 152 -9.88 4.32 4.15
C TYR A 152 -9.74 4.02 5.64
N SER A 153 -9.26 2.82 5.98
CA SER A 153 -9.01 2.42 7.37
C SER A 153 -7.97 3.32 8.04
N ALA A 154 -6.92 3.70 7.33
CA ALA A 154 -5.89 4.60 7.83
C ALA A 154 -6.46 5.99 8.18
N ILE A 155 -7.34 6.55 7.32
CA ILE A 155 -8.01 7.84 7.60
C ILE A 155 -8.95 7.73 8.80
N MET A 156 -9.72 6.65 8.89
CA MET A 156 -10.62 6.43 10.01
C MET A 156 -9.87 6.29 11.34
N LEU A 157 -8.72 5.63 11.30
CA LEU A 157 -7.85 5.46 12.45
C LEU A 157 -7.24 6.80 12.89
N ASP A 158 -6.75 7.60 11.95
CA ASP A 158 -6.22 8.93 12.20
C ASP A 158 -7.28 9.84 12.88
N ARG A 159 -8.50 9.82 12.37
CA ARG A 159 -9.62 10.55 13.00
C ARG A 159 -9.96 10.05 14.39
N PHE A 160 -9.91 8.75 14.61
CA PHE A 160 -10.20 8.17 15.92
C PHE A 160 -9.16 8.62 16.96
N PHE A 161 -7.87 8.68 16.59
CA PHE A 161 -6.81 9.15 17.48
C PHE A 161 -6.69 10.68 17.58
N SER A 162 -7.44 11.42 16.77
CA SER A 162 -7.48 12.88 16.83
C SER A 162 -8.34 13.37 18.01
N PRO A 163 -8.10 14.57 18.55
CA PRO A 163 -8.92 15.16 19.60
C PRO A 163 -10.40 15.22 19.16
N GLY A 164 -11.27 14.61 19.94
CA GLY A 164 -12.71 14.51 19.62
C GLY A 164 -13.12 13.26 18.86
N GLY A 165 -12.22 12.30 18.65
CA GLY A 165 -12.52 11.03 18.00
C GLY A 165 -13.60 10.24 18.75
N ASN A 166 -14.61 9.73 18.01
CA ASN A 166 -15.73 8.99 18.55
C ASN A 166 -15.63 7.51 18.17
N ILE A 167 -15.51 6.65 19.19
CA ILE A 167 -15.39 5.20 18.98
C ILE A 167 -16.61 4.59 18.28
N ASN A 168 -17.80 5.08 18.56
CA ASN A 168 -19.03 4.56 17.96
C ASN A 168 -19.10 4.89 16.48
N GLU A 169 -18.66 6.07 16.07
CA GLU A 169 -18.56 6.46 14.67
C GLU A 169 -17.50 5.64 13.93
N PHE A 170 -16.34 5.46 14.55
CA PHE A 170 -15.25 4.62 14.03
C PHE A 170 -15.73 3.18 13.82
N LEU A 171 -16.28 2.53 14.85
CA LEU A 171 -16.73 1.15 14.74
C LEU A 171 -17.87 0.98 13.74
N ARG A 172 -18.81 1.93 13.67
CA ARG A 172 -19.90 1.89 12.70
C ARG A 172 -19.40 1.99 11.26
N LYS A 173 -18.56 2.98 10.96
CA LYS A 173 -18.02 3.18 9.60
C LYS A 173 -17.11 2.01 9.18
N MET A 174 -16.17 1.62 10.03
CA MET A 174 -15.28 0.49 9.78
C MET A 174 -16.06 -0.82 9.66
N GLY A 175 -16.98 -1.09 10.59
CA GLY A 175 -17.79 -2.31 10.60
C GLY A 175 -18.66 -2.44 9.35
N ILE A 176 -19.27 -1.36 8.89
CA ILE A 176 -20.12 -1.39 7.68
C ILE A 176 -19.24 -1.67 6.43
N TYR A 177 -18.24 -0.84 6.18
CA TYR A 177 -17.50 -0.94 4.91
C TYR A 177 -16.60 -2.18 4.85
N LEU A 178 -15.84 -2.46 5.91
CA LEU A 178 -14.98 -3.65 5.95
C LEU A 178 -15.79 -4.92 6.16
N GLY A 179 -16.83 -4.89 6.99
CA GLY A 179 -17.69 -6.03 7.26
C GLY A 179 -18.40 -6.51 5.98
N ILE A 180 -19.00 -5.60 5.23
CA ILE A 180 -19.63 -5.95 3.95
C ILE A 180 -18.61 -6.45 2.95
N SER A 181 -17.44 -5.82 2.86
CA SER A 181 -16.36 -6.24 1.96
C SER A 181 -15.88 -7.66 2.27
N LEU A 182 -15.59 -7.94 3.53
CA LEU A 182 -15.15 -9.25 3.97
C LEU A 182 -16.24 -10.32 3.78
N PHE A 183 -17.50 -10.00 4.10
CA PHE A 183 -18.62 -10.89 3.91
C PHE A 183 -18.80 -11.27 2.43
N LEU A 184 -18.73 -10.29 1.52
CA LEU A 184 -18.85 -10.55 0.08
C LEU A 184 -17.67 -11.39 -0.45
N ILE A 185 -16.46 -11.12 0.01
CA ILE A 185 -15.28 -11.92 -0.37
C ILE A 185 -15.41 -13.35 0.16
N PHE A 186 -15.91 -13.53 1.39
CA PHE A 186 -16.05 -14.84 2.01
C PHE A 186 -17.12 -15.70 1.32
N ILE A 187 -18.21 -15.08 0.84
CA ILE A 187 -19.32 -15.80 0.23
C ILE A 187 -19.05 -16.15 -1.25
N GLN A 188 -18.05 -15.52 -1.86
CA GLN A 188 -17.64 -15.85 -3.22
C GLN A 188 -16.90 -17.19 -3.24
N PRO A 189 -17.38 -18.20 -3.98
CA PRO A 189 -16.78 -19.53 -4.07
C PRO A 189 -15.42 -19.54 -4.77
#